data_d491dde2a46bff97bb83be0e2a394f27
#
_entry.id   d491dde2a46bff97bb83be0e2a394f27
#
_cell.length_a   1.000
_cell.length_b   1.000
_cell.length_c   1.000
_cell.angle_alpha   90.00
_cell.angle_beta   90.00
_cell.angle_gamma   90.00
#
_symmetry.space_group_name_H-M   'P 1'
#
loop_
_entity.id
_entity.type
_entity.pdbx_description
1 polymer ?
#
loop_
_entity_poly.entity_id
_entity_poly.type
_entity_poly.pdbx_seq_one_letter_code
_entity_poly.pdbx_strand_id
1 'polypeptide(L)'
;LPGSGLRQLQTDFYQAERDYFNRVGYVPGIHILALKPALAAAHPWLPAALSEVIDRSYRLWMQKREKYADTTPWLLDDLRRTAQELPADWNQNGFSVNRKMIADFGRELYEQGLTHQVLTPEAMFPAAAGEEK
;
A
#
# COMPACT_ATOMS: atom_id res chain seq x y z
N LEU A 1 4.43 21.41 14.32
CA LEU A 1 5.65 21.42 15.16
C LEU A 1 5.82 22.82 15.74
N PRO A 2 5.50 23.03 17.02
CA PRO A 2 5.61 24.35 17.63
C PRO A 2 7.04 24.91 17.50
N GLY A 3 7.17 26.15 17.03
CA GLY A 3 8.46 26.84 16.88
C GLY A 3 9.31 26.46 15.66
N SER A 4 8.86 25.52 14.82
CA SER A 4 9.64 25.10 13.63
C SER A 4 9.48 26.00 12.40
N GLY A 5 8.50 26.92 12.40
CA GLY A 5 8.09 27.68 11.21
C GLY A 5 7.33 26.85 10.18
N LEU A 6 7.19 25.53 10.38
CA LEU A 6 6.40 24.65 9.54
C LEU A 6 4.94 24.60 10.01
N ARG A 7 4.02 24.50 9.06
CA ARG A 7 2.60 24.28 9.34
C ARG A 7 2.10 23.03 8.64
N GLN A 8 1.11 22.40 9.23
CA GLN A 8 0.41 21.31 8.58
C GLN A 8 -0.37 21.85 7.38
N LEU A 9 -0.21 21.22 6.21
CA LEU A 9 -0.89 21.64 4.99
C LEU A 9 -2.39 21.36 5.06
N GLN A 10 -2.75 20.16 5.52
CA GLN A 10 -4.13 19.73 5.73
C GLN A 10 -4.43 19.77 7.24
N THR A 11 -5.38 20.59 7.66
CA THR A 11 -5.78 20.69 9.07
C THR A 11 -6.70 19.57 9.49
N ASP A 12 -7.53 19.08 8.56
CA ASP A 12 -8.35 17.87 8.71
C ASP A 12 -7.89 16.81 7.71
N PHE A 13 -6.72 16.23 7.98
CA PHE A 13 -6.14 15.19 7.13
C PHE A 13 -7.02 13.92 7.10
N TYR A 14 -7.70 13.64 8.19
CA TYR A 14 -8.56 12.47 8.32
C TYR A 14 -9.74 12.52 7.32
N GLN A 15 -10.43 13.65 7.24
CA GLN A 15 -11.50 13.82 6.28
C GLN A 15 -10.97 13.77 4.83
N ALA A 16 -9.82 14.41 4.58
CA ALA A 16 -9.20 14.43 3.27
C ALA A 16 -8.79 13.02 2.79
N GLU A 17 -8.23 12.19 3.68
CA GLU A 17 -7.86 10.80 3.38
C GLU A 17 -9.09 9.94 3.10
N ARG A 18 -10.16 10.12 3.86
CA ARG A 18 -11.44 9.42 3.66
C ARG A 18 -12.10 9.79 2.32
N ASP A 19 -12.11 11.08 2.00
CA ASP A 19 -12.64 11.56 0.72
C ASP A 19 -11.82 11.03 -0.46
N TYR A 20 -10.49 10.94 -0.28
CA TYR A 20 -9.62 10.31 -1.25
C TYR A 20 -9.97 8.82 -1.44
N PHE A 21 -10.06 8.05 -0.36
CA PHE A 21 -10.44 6.64 -0.41
C PHE A 21 -11.80 6.45 -1.11
N ASN A 22 -12.81 7.23 -0.75
CA ASN A 22 -14.15 7.15 -1.35
C ASN A 22 -14.13 7.44 -2.86
N ARG A 23 -13.19 8.27 -3.32
CA ARG A 23 -13.05 8.60 -4.75
C ARG A 23 -12.31 7.51 -5.52
N VAL A 24 -11.23 6.95 -4.99
CA VAL A 24 -10.34 6.04 -5.73
C VAL A 24 -10.57 4.57 -5.40
N GLY A 25 -11.09 4.24 -4.20
CA GLY A 25 -11.40 2.89 -3.75
C GLY A 25 -10.21 2.11 -3.20
N TYR A 26 -9.09 2.77 -2.88
CA TYR A 26 -7.93 2.13 -2.27
C TYR A 26 -7.19 3.10 -1.33
N VAL A 27 -6.43 2.55 -0.38
CA VAL A 27 -5.46 3.29 0.42
C VAL A 27 -4.12 3.23 -0.32
N PRO A 28 -3.43 4.36 -0.57
CA PRO A 28 -2.18 4.37 -1.33
C PRO A 28 -1.09 3.50 -0.69
N GLY A 29 -0.51 2.60 -1.47
CA GLY A 29 0.67 1.84 -1.07
C GLY A 29 1.89 2.75 -1.04
N ILE A 30 2.69 2.63 0.02
CA ILE A 30 3.87 3.48 0.24
C ILE A 30 5.16 2.75 -0.13
N HIS A 31 5.16 1.42 -0.08
CA HIS A 31 6.36 0.61 -0.27
C HIS A 31 6.16 -0.46 -1.33
N ILE A 32 7.20 -0.66 -2.12
CA ILE A 32 7.33 -1.78 -3.04
C ILE A 32 8.62 -2.53 -2.72
N LEU A 33 8.61 -3.85 -2.92
CA LEU A 33 9.80 -4.67 -2.88
C LEU A 33 10.31 -4.88 -4.30
N ALA A 34 11.55 -4.50 -4.54
CA ALA A 34 12.22 -4.68 -5.82
C ALA A 34 13.35 -5.71 -5.71
N LEU A 35 13.45 -6.59 -6.69
CA LEU A 35 14.53 -7.56 -6.82
C LEU A 35 15.42 -7.19 -8.00
N LYS A 36 16.73 -7.45 -7.85
CA LYS A 36 17.65 -7.36 -8.99
C LYS A 36 17.23 -8.40 -10.04
N PRO A 37 17.15 -8.03 -11.34
CA PRO A 37 16.71 -8.97 -12.39
C PRO A 37 17.49 -10.28 -12.41
N ALA A 38 18.80 -10.22 -12.23
CA ALA A 38 19.65 -11.42 -12.18
C ALA A 38 19.28 -12.35 -11.02
N LEU A 39 18.88 -11.82 -9.87
CA LEU A 39 18.46 -12.61 -8.73
C LEU A 39 17.10 -13.28 -9.00
N ALA A 40 16.15 -12.54 -9.54
CA ALA A 40 14.85 -13.07 -9.92
C ALA A 40 14.96 -14.16 -10.99
N ALA A 41 15.85 -13.98 -11.97
CA ALA A 41 16.10 -14.99 -13.01
C ALA A 41 16.77 -16.26 -12.45
N ALA A 42 17.72 -16.11 -11.52
CA ALA A 42 18.40 -17.26 -10.87
C ALA A 42 17.47 -18.01 -9.91
N HIS A 43 16.47 -17.35 -9.34
CA HIS A 43 15.56 -17.89 -8.33
C HIS A 43 14.11 -17.50 -8.62
N PRO A 44 13.44 -18.12 -9.62
CA PRO A 44 12.09 -17.77 -10.05
C PRO A 44 11.02 -17.90 -8.93
N TRP A 45 11.28 -18.73 -7.93
CA TRP A 45 10.41 -18.94 -6.77
C TRP A 45 10.48 -17.78 -5.74
N LEU A 46 11.52 -16.94 -5.80
CA LEU A 46 11.82 -15.96 -4.76
C LEU A 46 10.77 -14.85 -4.63
N PRO A 47 10.17 -14.27 -5.71
CA PRO A 47 9.12 -13.28 -5.59
C PRO A 47 7.92 -13.79 -4.78
N ALA A 48 7.40 -14.98 -5.11
CA ALA A 48 6.28 -15.59 -4.40
C ALA A 48 6.59 -15.87 -2.93
N ALA A 49 7.78 -16.41 -2.64
CA ALA A 49 8.21 -16.68 -1.27
C ALA A 49 8.33 -15.41 -0.43
N LEU A 50 8.81 -14.30 -1.01
CA LEU A 50 8.89 -13.02 -0.33
C LEU A 50 7.51 -12.42 -0.08
N SER A 51 6.58 -12.51 -1.02
CA SER A 51 5.18 -12.10 -0.84
C SER A 51 4.54 -12.87 0.32
N GLU A 52 4.72 -14.18 0.39
CA GLU A 52 4.21 -15.01 1.50
C GLU A 52 4.79 -14.59 2.86
N VAL A 53 6.09 -14.32 2.91
CA VAL A 53 6.75 -13.86 4.15
C VAL A 53 6.20 -12.49 4.60
N ILE A 54 5.96 -11.58 3.68
CA ILE A 54 5.37 -10.26 3.97
C ILE A 54 3.95 -10.44 4.51
N ASP A 55 3.11 -11.24 3.87
CA ASP A 55 1.75 -11.52 4.32
C ASP A 55 1.71 -12.19 5.68
N ARG A 56 2.60 -13.14 5.93
CA ARG A 56 2.73 -13.78 7.24
C ARG A 56 3.17 -12.80 8.32
N SER A 57 4.12 -11.93 8.01
CA SER A 57 4.57 -10.87 8.91
C SER A 57 3.43 -9.89 9.24
N TYR A 58 2.65 -9.51 8.24
CA TYR A 58 1.50 -8.64 8.41
C TYR A 58 0.43 -9.28 9.32
N ARG A 59 0.06 -10.55 9.08
CA ARG A 59 -0.88 -11.28 9.95
C ARG A 59 -0.41 -11.34 11.40
N LEU A 60 0.90 -11.61 11.60
CA LEU A 60 1.48 -11.62 12.95
C LEU A 60 1.45 -10.24 13.62
N TRP A 61 1.70 -9.18 12.84
CA TRP A 61 1.61 -7.81 13.34
C TRP A 61 0.18 -7.45 13.74
N MET A 62 -0.83 -7.82 12.95
CA MET A 62 -2.23 -7.59 13.28
C MET A 62 -2.65 -8.26 14.60
N GLN A 63 -2.25 -9.51 14.82
CA GLN A 63 -2.48 -10.23 16.09
C GLN A 63 -1.83 -9.52 17.29
N LYS A 64 -0.60 -9.02 17.10
CA LYS A 64 0.10 -8.27 18.17
C LYS A 64 -0.58 -6.92 18.43
N ARG A 65 -1.07 -6.25 17.39
CA ARG A 65 -1.75 -4.97 17.52
C ARG A 65 -3.00 -5.05 18.39
N GLU A 66 -3.81 -6.09 18.24
CA GLU A 66 -4.97 -6.35 19.11
C GLU A 66 -4.56 -6.42 20.58
N LYS A 67 -3.47 -7.11 20.88
CA LYS A 67 -2.95 -7.24 22.23
C LYS A 67 -2.56 -5.91 22.88
N TYR A 68 -2.13 -4.94 22.10
CA TYR A 68 -1.70 -3.64 22.61
C TYR A 68 -2.81 -2.58 22.61
N ALA A 69 -3.98 -2.88 22.07
CA ALA A 69 -5.08 -1.93 21.97
C ALA A 69 -5.54 -1.39 23.35
N ASP A 70 -5.57 -2.26 24.36
CA ASP A 70 -6.01 -1.89 25.70
C ASP A 70 -4.99 -1.04 26.48
N THR A 71 -3.73 -1.08 26.09
CA THR A 71 -2.62 -0.42 26.80
C THR A 71 -2.08 0.82 26.10
N THR A 72 -2.57 1.10 24.88
CA THR A 72 -2.13 2.24 24.08
C THR A 72 -3.26 3.25 23.94
N PRO A 73 -3.07 4.51 24.39
CA PRO A 73 -4.08 5.54 24.28
C PRO A 73 -4.56 5.69 22.82
N TRP A 74 -5.86 5.84 22.63
CA TRP A 74 -6.55 6.04 21.36
C TRP A 74 -6.46 4.90 20.32
N LEU A 75 -5.57 3.92 20.48
CA LEU A 75 -5.40 2.85 19.49
C LEU A 75 -6.70 2.05 19.27
N LEU A 76 -7.45 1.77 20.34
CA LEU A 76 -8.72 1.06 20.23
C LEU A 76 -9.76 1.86 19.43
N ASP A 77 -9.81 3.18 19.63
CA ASP A 77 -10.73 4.04 18.90
C ASP A 77 -10.32 4.18 17.42
N ASP A 78 -9.01 4.25 17.14
CA ASP A 78 -8.49 4.25 15.77
C ASP A 78 -8.81 2.92 15.05
N LEU A 79 -8.69 1.79 15.75
CA LEU A 79 -9.05 0.48 15.20
C LEU A 79 -10.54 0.37 14.89
N ARG A 80 -11.40 0.84 15.79
CA ARG A 80 -12.86 0.85 15.58
C ARG A 80 -13.24 1.75 14.40
N ARG A 81 -12.65 2.92 14.32
CA ARG A 81 -12.87 3.87 13.22
C ARG A 81 -12.44 3.27 11.89
N THR A 82 -11.24 2.69 11.81
CA THR A 82 -10.75 2.00 10.61
C THR A 82 -11.71 0.90 10.17
N ALA A 83 -12.20 0.09 11.10
CA ALA A 83 -13.14 -1.00 10.81
C ALA A 83 -14.53 -0.51 10.36
N GLN A 84 -14.92 0.71 10.73
CA GLN A 84 -16.19 1.31 10.29
C GLN A 84 -16.10 1.95 8.90
N GLU A 85 -14.94 2.44 8.52
CA GLU A 85 -14.76 3.30 7.35
C GLU A 85 -14.04 2.61 6.19
N LEU A 86 -13.25 1.59 6.45
CA LEU A 86 -12.52 0.84 5.44
C LEU A 86 -12.99 -0.63 5.39
N PRO A 87 -12.94 -1.27 4.22
CA PRO A 87 -13.20 -2.70 4.09
C PRO A 87 -12.13 -3.49 4.88
N ALA A 88 -12.47 -4.72 5.30
CA ALA A 88 -11.57 -5.55 6.10
C ALA A 88 -10.23 -5.84 5.42
N ASP A 89 -10.19 -5.77 4.11
CA ASP A 89 -9.06 -6.06 3.23
C ASP A 89 -8.36 -4.81 2.66
N TRP A 90 -8.62 -3.63 3.24
CA TRP A 90 -8.09 -2.34 2.77
C TRP A 90 -6.57 -2.28 2.57
N ASN A 91 -5.82 -3.16 3.20
CA ASN A 91 -4.35 -3.18 3.19
C ASN A 91 -3.81 -4.55 2.77
N GLN A 92 -4.31 -5.07 1.66
CA GLN A 92 -3.79 -6.32 1.09
C GLN A 92 -2.51 -6.08 0.28
N ASN A 93 -1.56 -7.03 0.39
CA ASN A 93 -0.42 -7.11 -0.50
C ASN A 93 -0.81 -7.85 -1.78
N GLY A 94 -0.03 -7.65 -2.83
CA GLY A 94 -0.15 -8.40 -4.07
C GLY A 94 -0.47 -7.51 -5.27
N PHE A 95 -0.20 -8.04 -6.44
CA PHE A 95 -0.34 -7.33 -7.71
C PHE A 95 -1.82 -7.14 -8.09
N SER A 96 -2.60 -8.23 -8.11
CA SER A 96 -4.00 -8.23 -8.58
C SER A 96 -4.87 -7.27 -7.80
N VAL A 97 -4.81 -7.34 -6.46
CA VAL A 97 -5.62 -6.50 -5.57
C VAL A 97 -5.24 -5.02 -5.65
N ASN A 98 -4.00 -4.70 -5.99
CA ASN A 98 -3.48 -3.34 -6.11
C ASN A 98 -3.39 -2.85 -7.57
N ARG A 99 -3.87 -3.63 -8.54
CA ARG A 99 -3.70 -3.35 -9.97
C ARG A 99 -4.26 -1.98 -10.38
N LYS A 100 -5.41 -1.59 -9.83
CA LYS A 100 -6.00 -0.25 -10.09
C LYS A 100 -5.09 0.85 -9.56
N MET A 101 -4.60 0.73 -8.33
CA MET A 101 -3.69 1.71 -7.72
C MET A 101 -2.40 1.86 -8.53
N ILE A 102 -1.82 0.74 -8.99
CA ILE A 102 -0.62 0.73 -9.82
C ILE A 102 -0.88 1.41 -11.17
N ALA A 103 -2.04 1.15 -11.80
CA ALA A 103 -2.43 1.78 -13.06
C ALA A 103 -2.61 3.29 -12.90
N ASP A 104 -3.29 3.73 -11.84
CA ASP A 104 -3.48 5.14 -11.53
C ASP A 104 -2.12 5.83 -11.30
N PHE A 105 -1.22 5.19 -10.54
CA PHE A 105 0.14 5.70 -10.34
C PHE A 105 0.94 5.83 -11.64
N GLY A 106 0.90 4.81 -12.51
CA GLY A 106 1.57 4.87 -13.83
C GLY A 106 1.06 6.01 -14.72
N ARG A 107 -0.24 6.30 -14.66
CA ARG A 107 -0.84 7.44 -15.36
C ARG A 107 -0.38 8.77 -14.76
N GLU A 108 -0.42 8.91 -13.43
CA GLU A 108 0.00 10.13 -12.74
C GLU A 108 1.48 10.46 -12.97
N LEU A 109 2.36 9.45 -13.03
CA LEU A 109 3.77 9.65 -13.39
C LEU A 109 3.91 10.29 -14.78
N TYR A 110 3.12 9.84 -15.75
CA TYR A 110 3.12 10.41 -17.10
C TYR A 110 2.53 11.83 -17.12
N GLU A 111 1.38 12.07 -16.45
CA GLU A 111 0.73 13.38 -16.39
C GLU A 111 1.62 14.44 -15.72
N GLN A 112 2.46 14.02 -14.76
CA GLN A 112 3.44 14.89 -14.09
C GLN A 112 4.76 15.05 -14.87
N GLY A 113 4.91 14.41 -16.03
CA GLY A 113 6.10 14.47 -16.86
C GLY A 113 7.31 13.69 -16.31
N LEU A 114 7.09 12.78 -15.38
CA LEU A 114 8.13 11.94 -14.79
C LEU A 114 8.49 10.74 -15.68
N THR A 115 7.59 10.35 -16.57
CA THR A 115 7.82 9.32 -17.58
C THR A 115 7.42 9.83 -18.97
N HIS A 116 8.00 9.24 -20.02
CA HIS A 116 7.71 9.62 -21.40
C HIS A 116 6.44 8.95 -21.97
N GLN A 117 5.90 7.97 -21.25
CA GLN A 117 4.68 7.24 -21.61
C GLN A 117 3.98 6.74 -20.34
N VAL A 118 2.70 6.42 -20.46
CA VAL A 118 1.95 5.74 -19.37
C VAL A 118 2.52 4.34 -19.16
N LEU A 119 2.92 4.03 -17.93
CA LEU A 119 3.40 2.71 -17.56
C LEU A 119 2.21 1.84 -17.15
N THR A 120 2.07 0.67 -17.75
CA THR A 120 1.06 -0.31 -17.35
C THR A 120 1.49 -1.07 -16.10
N PRO A 121 0.55 -1.60 -15.30
CA PRO A 121 0.87 -2.44 -14.16
C PRO A 121 1.82 -3.61 -14.52
N GLU A 122 1.58 -4.27 -15.63
CA GLU A 122 2.38 -5.41 -16.11
C GLU A 122 3.81 -5.00 -16.49
N ALA A 123 3.98 -3.79 -17.04
CA ALA A 123 5.32 -3.26 -17.34
C ALA A 123 6.10 -2.90 -16.07
N MET A 124 5.39 -2.43 -15.03
CA MET A 124 5.99 -2.08 -13.74
C MET A 124 6.30 -3.31 -12.89
N PHE A 125 5.48 -4.37 -12.99
CA PHE A 125 5.59 -5.60 -12.18
C PHE A 125 5.58 -6.87 -13.05
N PRO A 126 6.56 -7.05 -13.96
CA PRO A 126 6.53 -8.14 -14.94
C PRO A 126 6.58 -9.54 -14.31
N ALA A 127 7.23 -9.70 -13.15
CA ALA A 127 7.28 -10.98 -12.45
C ALA A 127 5.92 -11.38 -11.87
N ALA A 128 5.16 -10.42 -11.35
CA ALA A 128 3.85 -10.68 -10.75
C ALA A 128 2.76 -10.92 -11.79
N ALA A 129 2.84 -10.26 -12.95
CA ALA A 129 1.88 -10.43 -14.05
C ALA A 129 1.95 -11.83 -14.71
N GLY A 130 3.03 -12.57 -14.53
CA GLY A 130 3.21 -13.93 -15.06
C GLY A 130 2.54 -15.04 -14.21
N GLU A 131 2.17 -14.74 -12.97
CA GLU A 131 1.59 -15.71 -12.02
C GLU A 131 0.06 -15.84 -12.13
N GLU A 132 -0.61 -14.97 -12.88
CA GLU A 132 -2.07 -14.95 -13.06
C GLU A 132 -2.59 -15.85 -14.21
N LYS A 133 -1.86 -16.89 -14.60
CA LYS A 133 -2.30 -17.82 -15.65
C LYS A 133 -2.76 -19.15 -15.08
#